data_75da5e0d75025bf9917f2d6a0ea68fcf
#
_entry.id   75da5e0d75025bf9917f2d6a0ea68fcf
#
_cell.length_a   1.000
_cell.length_b   1.000
_cell.length_c   1.000
_cell.angle_alpha   90.00
_cell.angle_beta   90.00
_cell.angle_gamma   90.00
#
_symmetry.space_group_name_H-M   'P 1'
#
loop_
_entity.id
_entity.type
_entity.pdbx_description
1 polymer ?
#
loop_
_entity_poly.entity_id
_entity_poly.type
_entity_poly.pdbx_seq_one_letter_code
_entity_poly.pdbx_strand_id
1 'polypeptide(L)'
;KGSQQTADKVNHYFREIETPTKQLTPFEGIRAMKDLKLLSAWLQMTKLGQYTRIYNALLGLIKLDLKTCSVKDLESVHGIGPKTARFIIMHSRPNQRLATLDTHILRWMRDQGIDTPKATPQSQKLYKELEDKFLTLCDESAILPSQLDLKIWKQYSK
;
A
#
# COMPACT_ATOMS: atom_id res chain seq x y z
N LYS A 1 15.06 -2.19 -10.67
CA LYS A 1 14.10 -1.60 -11.66
C LYS A 1 13.01 -0.95 -10.86
N GLY A 2 12.98 0.37 -10.93
CA GLY A 2 12.51 1.21 -9.86
C GLY A 2 11.00 1.28 -9.66
N SER A 3 10.65 1.77 -8.48
CA SER A 3 9.31 2.15 -8.05
C SER A 3 8.57 3.07 -9.06
N GLN A 4 9.28 3.93 -9.78
CA GLN A 4 8.71 4.82 -10.79
C GLN A 4 8.11 4.05 -11.99
N GLN A 5 8.82 3.06 -12.55
CA GLN A 5 8.27 2.24 -13.64
C GLN A 5 7.03 1.44 -13.23
N THR A 6 6.94 1.05 -11.95
CA THR A 6 5.76 0.38 -11.40
C THR A 6 4.62 1.39 -11.23
N ALA A 7 4.90 2.60 -10.73
CA ALA A 7 3.91 3.67 -10.61
C ALA A 7 3.34 4.07 -11.97
N ASP A 8 4.18 4.22 -12.99
CA ASP A 8 3.73 4.54 -14.37
C ASP A 8 2.81 3.46 -14.93
N LYS A 9 3.10 2.18 -14.70
CA LYS A 9 2.24 1.06 -15.12
C LYS A 9 0.93 1.02 -14.35
N VAL A 10 0.94 1.31 -13.06
CA VAL A 10 -0.28 1.42 -12.24
C VAL A 10 -1.12 2.59 -12.71
N ASN A 11 -0.52 3.74 -12.97
CA ASN A 11 -1.23 4.91 -13.50
C ASN A 11 -1.81 4.65 -14.89
N HIS A 12 -1.05 3.98 -15.78
CA HIS A 12 -1.56 3.55 -17.07
C HIS A 12 -2.76 2.62 -16.92
N TYR A 13 -2.66 1.62 -16.06
CA TYR A 13 -3.75 0.70 -15.74
C TYR A 13 -5.02 1.43 -15.30
N PHE A 14 -4.92 2.38 -14.38
CA PHE A 14 -6.08 3.15 -13.92
C PHE A 14 -6.66 4.05 -15.01
N ARG A 15 -5.83 4.66 -15.84
CA ARG A 15 -6.29 5.46 -17.01
C ARG A 15 -7.03 4.61 -18.02
N GLU A 16 -6.57 3.39 -18.29
CA GLU A 16 -7.25 2.45 -19.20
C GLU A 16 -8.58 1.97 -18.62
N ILE A 17 -8.69 1.83 -17.29
CA ILE A 17 -9.97 1.55 -16.61
C ILE A 17 -10.93 2.75 -16.72
N GLU A 18 -10.42 3.96 -16.58
CA GLU A 18 -11.24 5.18 -16.67
C GLU A 18 -11.82 5.42 -18.07
N THR A 19 -11.13 4.96 -19.12
CA THR A 19 -11.50 5.24 -20.52
C THR A 19 -12.81 4.57 -20.96
N PRO A 20 -13.07 3.26 -20.69
CA PRO A 20 -14.34 2.62 -21.00
C PRO A 20 -15.46 2.91 -19.99
N THR A 21 -15.12 3.39 -18.80
CA THR A 21 -16.03 3.45 -17.64
C THR A 21 -16.06 4.82 -16.98
N LYS A 22 -15.94 5.89 -17.76
CA LYS A 22 -15.87 7.29 -17.27
C LYS A 22 -16.91 7.69 -16.20
N GLN A 23 -17.89 6.84 -15.94
CA GLN A 23 -18.94 7.03 -14.93
C GLN A 23 -18.82 6.08 -13.73
N LEU A 24 -17.87 5.13 -13.74
CA LEU A 24 -17.71 4.15 -12.67
C LEU A 24 -16.53 4.52 -11.76
N THR A 25 -16.72 4.30 -10.47
CA THR A 25 -15.58 4.30 -9.54
C THR A 25 -14.61 3.15 -9.87
N PRO A 26 -13.32 3.23 -9.48
CA PRO A 26 -12.36 2.16 -9.74
C PRO A 26 -12.83 0.78 -9.28
N PHE A 27 -13.55 0.69 -8.16
CA PHE A 27 -14.09 -0.59 -7.65
C PHE A 27 -15.29 -1.10 -8.43
N GLU A 28 -16.15 -0.23 -8.92
CA GLU A 28 -17.23 -0.60 -9.84
C GLU A 28 -16.67 -1.13 -11.15
N GLY A 29 -15.61 -0.49 -11.68
CA GLY A 29 -14.88 -0.98 -12.84
C GLY A 29 -14.27 -2.37 -12.62
N ILE A 30 -13.65 -2.62 -11.46
CA ILE A 30 -13.11 -3.94 -11.12
C ILE A 30 -14.23 -4.99 -11.01
N ARG A 31 -15.38 -4.65 -10.40
CA ARG A 31 -16.54 -5.56 -10.33
C ARG A 31 -17.07 -5.90 -11.73
N ALA A 32 -17.27 -4.89 -12.57
CA ALA A 32 -17.74 -5.09 -13.94
C ALA A 32 -16.77 -6.01 -14.73
N MET A 33 -15.47 -5.78 -14.64
CA MET A 33 -14.46 -6.61 -15.31
C MET A 33 -14.40 -8.04 -14.78
N LYS A 34 -14.59 -8.22 -13.47
CA LYS A 34 -14.71 -9.55 -12.87
C LYS A 34 -15.92 -10.29 -13.43
N ASP A 35 -17.09 -9.62 -13.49
CA ASP A 35 -18.35 -10.23 -13.96
C ASP A 35 -18.28 -10.58 -15.46
N LEU A 36 -17.58 -9.78 -16.25
CA LEU A 36 -17.27 -10.05 -17.65
C LEU A 36 -16.12 -11.05 -17.85
N LYS A 37 -15.48 -11.57 -16.78
CA LYS A 37 -14.32 -12.46 -16.80
C LYS A 37 -13.09 -11.88 -17.50
N LEU A 38 -12.99 -10.56 -17.60
CA LEU A 38 -11.91 -9.84 -18.29
C LEU A 38 -10.76 -9.41 -17.36
N LEU A 39 -10.96 -9.41 -16.03
CA LEU A 39 -10.01 -8.86 -15.06
C LEU A 39 -8.62 -9.51 -15.16
N SER A 40 -8.53 -10.83 -15.37
CA SER A 40 -7.25 -11.53 -15.49
C SER A 40 -6.49 -11.13 -16.77
N ALA A 41 -7.17 -11.09 -17.90
CA ALA A 41 -6.59 -10.69 -19.18
C ALA A 41 -6.08 -9.23 -19.09
N TRP A 42 -6.85 -8.39 -18.46
CA TRP A 42 -6.50 -6.98 -18.28
C TRP A 42 -5.27 -6.76 -17.41
N LEU A 43 -5.19 -7.46 -16.28
CA LEU A 43 -3.97 -7.44 -15.46
C LEU A 43 -2.72 -7.87 -16.24
N GLN A 44 -2.84 -8.88 -17.13
CA GLN A 44 -1.73 -9.32 -17.97
C GLN A 44 -1.28 -8.24 -18.97
N MET A 45 -2.20 -7.48 -19.53
CA MET A 45 -1.89 -6.36 -20.45
C MET A 45 -1.10 -5.25 -19.78
N THR A 46 -1.25 -5.04 -18.45
CA THR A 46 -0.49 -4.01 -17.70
C THR A 46 1.00 -4.34 -17.55
N LYS A 47 1.41 -5.58 -17.76
CA LYS A 47 2.80 -6.07 -17.58
C LYS A 47 3.39 -5.75 -16.18
N LEU A 48 2.53 -5.65 -15.14
CA LEU A 48 2.96 -5.42 -13.76
C LEU A 48 3.67 -6.64 -13.14
N GLY A 49 3.36 -7.84 -13.61
CA GLY A 49 3.75 -9.09 -12.96
C GLY A 49 2.88 -9.40 -11.73
N GLN A 50 3.16 -10.50 -11.04
CA GLN A 50 2.41 -10.95 -9.84
C GLN A 50 0.88 -11.01 -10.04
N TYR A 51 0.43 -11.34 -11.24
CA TYR A 51 -0.97 -11.24 -11.65
C TYR A 51 -1.95 -11.96 -10.72
N THR A 52 -1.63 -13.20 -10.31
CA THR A 52 -2.48 -13.98 -9.40
C THR A 52 -2.64 -13.29 -8.05
N ARG A 53 -1.54 -12.73 -7.51
CA ARG A 53 -1.56 -12.00 -6.24
C ARG A 53 -2.42 -10.75 -6.34
N ILE A 54 -2.23 -9.95 -7.39
CA ILE A 54 -2.98 -8.72 -7.63
C ILE A 54 -4.46 -9.04 -7.86
N TYR A 55 -4.77 -10.05 -8.67
CA TYR A 55 -6.12 -10.52 -8.92
C TYR A 55 -6.86 -10.87 -7.63
N ASN A 56 -6.26 -11.71 -6.79
CA ASN A 56 -6.85 -12.10 -5.52
C ASN A 56 -7.00 -10.93 -4.55
N ALA A 57 -6.01 -10.02 -4.51
CA ALA A 57 -6.10 -8.80 -3.71
C ALA A 57 -7.28 -7.92 -4.15
N LEU A 58 -7.45 -7.69 -5.44
CA LEU A 58 -8.58 -6.92 -5.96
C LEU A 58 -9.93 -7.56 -5.64
N LEU A 59 -10.06 -8.88 -5.79
CA LEU A 59 -11.28 -9.61 -5.43
C LEU A 59 -11.60 -9.54 -3.93
N GLY A 60 -10.59 -9.47 -3.08
CA GLY A 60 -10.77 -9.25 -1.64
C GLY A 60 -11.16 -7.82 -1.32
N LEU A 61 -10.46 -6.84 -1.90
CA LEU A 61 -10.69 -5.42 -1.65
C LEU A 61 -12.09 -4.95 -2.04
N ILE A 62 -12.64 -5.43 -3.17
CA ILE A 62 -14.00 -5.05 -3.60
C ILE A 62 -15.12 -5.54 -2.67
N LYS A 63 -14.81 -6.39 -1.70
CA LYS A 63 -15.75 -6.87 -0.66
C LYS A 63 -15.72 -6.00 0.60
N LEU A 64 -14.70 -5.17 0.77
CA LEU A 64 -14.52 -4.31 1.94
C LEU A 64 -15.09 -2.91 1.68
N ASP A 65 -15.60 -2.29 2.73
CA ASP A 65 -15.78 -0.84 2.75
C ASP A 65 -14.44 -0.17 3.11
N LEU A 66 -13.75 0.35 2.11
CA LEU A 66 -12.43 0.97 2.32
C LEU A 66 -12.46 2.26 3.13
N LYS A 67 -13.64 2.87 3.35
CA LYS A 67 -13.75 4.05 4.22
C LYS A 67 -13.66 3.69 5.69
N THR A 68 -14.14 2.49 6.07
CA THR A 68 -14.31 2.08 7.47
C THR A 68 -13.48 0.87 7.88
N CYS A 69 -12.98 0.07 6.92
CA CYS A 69 -12.22 -1.15 7.21
C CYS A 69 -10.99 -0.87 8.08
N SER A 70 -10.65 -1.82 8.95
CA SER A 70 -9.47 -1.78 9.80
C SER A 70 -8.21 -2.30 9.08
N VAL A 71 -7.04 -2.10 9.69
CA VAL A 71 -5.78 -2.76 9.26
C VAL A 71 -5.96 -4.28 9.20
N LYS A 72 -6.64 -4.86 10.20
CA LYS A 72 -6.87 -6.31 10.27
C LYS A 72 -7.75 -6.81 9.13
N ASP A 73 -8.79 -6.06 8.76
CA ASP A 73 -9.64 -6.41 7.61
C ASP A 73 -8.84 -6.42 6.31
N LEU A 74 -7.96 -5.42 6.11
CA LEU A 74 -7.08 -5.38 4.95
C LEU A 74 -6.05 -6.51 4.96
N GLU A 75 -5.46 -6.84 6.10
CA GLU A 75 -4.50 -7.95 6.25
C GLU A 75 -5.15 -9.32 6.00
N SER A 76 -6.47 -9.46 6.17
CA SER A 76 -7.20 -10.68 5.83
C SER A 76 -7.33 -10.91 4.33
N VAL A 77 -7.11 -9.87 3.52
CA VAL A 77 -7.15 -9.96 2.06
C VAL A 77 -5.88 -10.60 1.52
N HIS A 78 -6.02 -11.70 0.77
CA HIS A 78 -4.87 -12.38 0.16
C HIS A 78 -4.05 -11.40 -0.70
N GLY A 79 -2.75 -11.32 -0.43
CA GLY A 79 -1.83 -10.42 -1.14
C GLY A 79 -1.65 -9.04 -0.49
N ILE A 80 -2.42 -8.71 0.54
CA ILE A 80 -2.24 -7.50 1.35
C ILE A 80 -1.50 -7.87 2.64
N GLY A 81 -0.27 -7.44 2.76
CA GLY A 81 0.54 -7.64 3.97
C GLY A 81 0.46 -6.44 4.94
N PRO A 82 1.10 -6.56 6.12
CA PRO A 82 1.06 -5.53 7.18
C PRO A 82 1.43 -4.13 6.69
N LYS A 83 2.48 -4.03 5.89
CA LYS A 83 2.93 -2.77 5.29
C LYS A 83 1.86 -2.16 4.37
N THR A 84 1.30 -2.96 3.46
CA THR A 84 0.34 -2.46 2.46
C THR A 84 -0.98 -2.05 3.11
N ALA A 85 -1.45 -2.79 4.10
CA ALA A 85 -2.65 -2.45 4.86
C ALA A 85 -2.51 -1.08 5.56
N ARG A 86 -1.37 -0.85 6.23
CA ARG A 86 -1.08 0.43 6.89
C ARG A 86 -0.91 1.58 5.91
N PHE A 87 -0.23 1.35 4.79
CA PHE A 87 -0.10 2.34 3.73
C PHE A 87 -1.47 2.82 3.24
N ILE A 88 -2.37 1.88 2.92
CA ILE A 88 -3.72 2.21 2.45
C ILE A 88 -4.44 3.10 3.46
N ILE A 89 -4.48 2.72 4.74
CA ILE A 89 -5.21 3.48 5.76
C ILE A 89 -4.53 4.82 6.06
N MET A 90 -3.22 4.82 6.24
CA MET A 90 -2.46 6.02 6.62
C MET A 90 -2.55 7.13 5.56
N HIS A 91 -2.54 6.77 4.28
CA HIS A 91 -2.58 7.76 3.18
C HIS A 91 -3.98 8.06 2.65
N SER A 92 -5.01 7.28 3.02
CA SER A 92 -6.39 7.52 2.60
C SER A 92 -7.26 8.20 3.66
N ARG A 93 -6.79 8.26 4.91
CA ARG A 93 -7.57 8.79 6.04
C ARG A 93 -6.75 9.80 6.84
N PRO A 94 -7.36 10.89 7.32
CA PRO A 94 -6.64 11.89 8.10
C PRO A 94 -6.18 11.33 9.46
N ASN A 95 -5.08 11.86 9.93
CA ASN A 95 -4.57 11.68 11.31
C ASN A 95 -4.39 10.23 11.77
N GLN A 96 -4.09 9.31 10.85
CA GLN A 96 -3.84 7.90 11.20
C GLN A 96 -2.45 7.74 11.81
N ARG A 97 -2.41 7.08 12.98
CA ARG A 97 -1.17 6.77 13.71
C ARG A 97 -0.70 5.35 13.36
N LEU A 98 -0.10 5.22 12.18
CA LEU A 98 0.41 3.98 11.62
C LEU A 98 1.79 4.22 11.00
N ALA A 99 2.55 3.15 10.76
CA ALA A 99 3.82 3.21 10.04
C ALA A 99 3.85 2.21 8.88
N THR A 100 4.27 2.69 7.72
CA THR A 100 4.53 1.86 6.53
C THR A 100 5.98 1.35 6.57
N LEU A 101 6.26 0.30 7.33
CA LEU A 101 7.61 -0.21 7.54
C LEU A 101 8.17 -0.88 6.26
N ASP A 102 8.44 -0.07 5.23
CA ASP A 102 9.12 -0.51 4.03
C ASP A 102 10.66 -0.42 4.19
N THR A 103 11.38 -0.79 3.16
CA THR A 103 12.85 -0.80 3.18
C THR A 103 13.45 0.60 3.36
N HIS A 104 12.77 1.65 2.91
CA HIS A 104 13.22 3.05 3.05
C HIS A 104 13.01 3.54 4.48
N ILE A 105 11.83 3.30 5.05
CA ILE A 105 11.52 3.63 6.44
C ILE A 105 12.46 2.87 7.40
N LEU A 106 12.64 1.57 7.20
CA LEU A 106 13.54 0.77 8.03
C LEU A 106 15.00 1.22 7.91
N ARG A 107 15.45 1.63 6.72
CA ARG A 107 16.78 2.21 6.54
C ARG A 107 16.92 3.54 7.28
N TRP A 108 15.96 4.43 7.13
CA TRP A 108 15.96 5.71 7.83
C TRP A 108 15.95 5.52 9.36
N MET A 109 15.15 4.59 9.89
CA MET A 109 15.14 4.28 11.33
C MET A 109 16.51 3.79 11.82
N ARG A 110 17.24 2.99 11.03
CA ARG A 110 18.62 2.61 11.37
C ARG A 110 19.57 3.81 11.43
N ASP A 111 19.42 4.75 10.51
CA ASP A 111 20.20 5.99 10.51
C ASP A 111 19.88 6.88 11.72
N GLN A 112 18.70 6.69 12.37
CA GLN A 112 18.34 7.27 13.67
C GLN A 112 18.82 6.42 14.88
N GLY A 113 19.59 5.36 14.67
CA GLY A 113 20.11 4.50 15.73
C GLY A 113 19.16 3.41 16.21
N ILE A 114 18.04 3.17 15.52
CA ILE A 114 17.10 2.11 15.87
C ILE A 114 17.48 0.84 15.12
N ASP A 115 17.73 -0.25 15.85
CA ASP A 115 17.97 -1.56 15.24
C ASP A 115 16.71 -2.06 14.54
N THR A 116 16.80 -2.29 13.23
CA THR A 116 15.68 -2.75 12.38
C THR A 116 16.16 -3.80 11.36
N PRO A 117 15.30 -4.76 10.99
CA PRO A 117 15.61 -5.70 9.92
C PRO A 117 15.76 -4.98 8.56
N LYS A 118 16.42 -5.64 7.60
CA LYS A 118 16.58 -5.11 6.23
C LYS A 118 15.29 -5.14 5.41
N ALA A 119 14.35 -6.02 5.75
CA ALA A 119 13.08 -6.21 5.06
C ALA A 119 11.91 -6.01 6.03
N THR A 120 10.74 -5.71 5.48
CA THR A 120 9.48 -5.54 6.24
C THR A 120 9.25 -6.73 7.18
N PRO A 121 9.06 -6.50 8.50
CA PRO A 121 8.81 -7.56 9.46
C PRO A 121 7.53 -8.33 9.13
N GLN A 122 7.61 -9.66 9.20
CA GLN A 122 6.43 -10.52 9.05
C GLN A 122 5.78 -10.86 10.39
N SER A 123 6.54 -10.78 11.49
CA SER A 123 6.03 -10.95 12.84
C SER A 123 5.21 -9.73 13.26
N GLN A 124 3.96 -9.94 13.65
CA GLN A 124 3.07 -8.89 14.16
C GLN A 124 3.65 -8.18 15.38
N LYS A 125 4.30 -8.93 16.28
CA LYS A 125 4.95 -8.39 17.48
C LYS A 125 6.07 -7.42 17.11
N LEU A 126 7.00 -7.86 16.25
CA LEU A 126 8.12 -7.02 15.81
C LEU A 126 7.63 -5.82 14.99
N TYR A 127 6.61 -6.01 14.14
CA TYR A 127 6.03 -4.92 13.37
C TYR A 127 5.48 -3.84 14.30
N LYS A 128 4.69 -4.23 15.31
CA LYS A 128 4.11 -3.31 16.28
C LYS A 128 5.17 -2.57 17.09
N GLU A 129 6.21 -3.27 17.55
CA GLU A 129 7.33 -2.67 18.27
C GLU A 129 8.04 -1.58 17.47
N LEU A 130 8.32 -1.85 16.20
CA LEU A 130 8.97 -0.88 15.30
C LEU A 130 8.01 0.24 14.88
N GLU A 131 6.73 -0.05 14.70
CA GLU A 131 5.70 0.97 14.47
C GLU A 131 5.64 1.96 15.63
N ASP A 132 5.65 1.49 16.89
CA ASP A 132 5.63 2.35 18.07
C ASP A 132 6.89 3.24 18.14
N LYS A 133 8.07 2.70 17.83
CA LYS A 133 9.32 3.48 17.75
C LYS A 133 9.24 4.56 16.66
N PHE A 134 8.71 4.24 15.48
CA PHE A 134 8.51 5.21 14.41
C PHE A 134 7.55 6.33 14.82
N LEU A 135 6.46 5.98 15.49
CA LEU A 135 5.48 6.96 15.97
C LEU A 135 6.06 7.87 17.05
N THR A 136 6.94 7.35 17.90
CA THR A 136 7.68 8.18 18.87
C THR A 136 8.53 9.24 18.16
N LEU A 137 9.26 8.87 17.11
CA LEU A 137 10.04 9.83 16.31
C LEU A 137 9.16 10.86 15.59
N CYS A 138 7.94 10.47 15.19
CA CYS A 138 6.96 11.42 14.65
C CYS A 138 6.54 12.45 15.69
N ASP A 139 6.27 12.01 16.93
CA ASP A 139 5.87 12.87 18.04
C ASP A 139 6.99 13.85 18.44
N GLU A 140 8.22 13.35 18.58
CA GLU A 140 9.41 14.16 18.87
C GLU A 140 9.66 15.24 17.80
N SER A 141 9.35 14.93 16.54
CA SER A 141 9.52 15.84 15.41
C SER A 141 8.31 16.73 15.16
N ALA A 142 7.19 16.52 15.86
CA ALA A 142 5.89 17.16 15.61
C ALA A 142 5.42 17.03 14.15
N ILE A 143 5.69 15.89 13.50
CA ILE A 143 5.34 15.60 12.10
C ILE A 143 4.35 14.44 12.08
N LEU A 144 3.28 14.58 11.28
CA LEU A 144 2.33 13.47 11.10
C LEU A 144 3.00 12.26 10.43
N PRO A 145 2.64 11.01 10.83
CA PRO A 145 3.24 9.79 10.26
C PRO A 145 3.21 9.74 8.73
N SER A 146 2.10 10.12 8.11
CA SER A 146 1.96 10.16 6.64
C SER A 146 2.89 11.19 5.98
N GLN A 147 3.14 12.32 6.63
CA GLN A 147 4.05 13.35 6.13
C GLN A 147 5.51 12.93 6.26
N LEU A 148 5.87 12.32 7.40
CA LEU A 148 7.21 11.80 7.62
C LEU A 148 7.52 10.65 6.65
N ASP A 149 6.57 9.73 6.44
CA ASP A 149 6.68 8.65 5.45
C ASP A 149 7.02 9.18 4.05
N LEU A 150 6.27 10.15 3.55
CA LEU A 150 6.52 10.77 2.24
C LEU A 150 7.86 11.50 2.17
N LYS A 151 8.26 12.18 3.25
CA LYS A 151 9.56 12.87 3.34
C LYS A 151 10.72 11.88 3.24
N ILE A 152 10.66 10.80 3.99
CA ILE A 152 11.65 9.73 3.98
C ILE A 152 11.70 9.07 2.60
N TRP A 153 10.54 8.72 2.02
CA TRP A 153 10.49 8.11 0.70
C TRP A 153 11.17 8.99 -0.35
N LYS A 154 10.90 10.29 -0.38
CA LYS A 154 11.55 11.24 -1.30
C LYS A 154 13.08 11.30 -1.13
N GLN A 155 13.59 11.11 0.08
CA GLN A 155 15.01 11.15 0.39
C GLN A 155 15.73 9.83 0.05
N TYR A 156 15.10 8.69 0.31
CA TYR A 156 15.71 7.36 0.26
C TYR A 156 15.39 6.54 -1.00
N SER A 157 14.46 7.00 -1.85
CA SER A 157 14.10 6.33 -3.11
C SER A 157 14.96 6.69 -4.32
N LYS A 158 15.99 7.51 -4.11
CA LYS A 158 16.95 7.92 -5.16
C LYS A 158 17.99 6.87 -5.46
#